data_248de7229abb630e8061404028f904f3
#
_entry.id   248de7229abb630e8061404028f904f3
#
_cell.length_a   1.000
_cell.length_b   1.000
_cell.length_c   1.000
_cell.angle_alpha   90.00
_cell.angle_beta   90.00
_cell.angle_gamma   90.00
#
_symmetry.space_group_name_H-M   'P 1'
#
loop_
_entity.id
_entity.type
_entity.pdbx_description
1 polymer ?
#
loop_
_entity_poly.entity_id
_entity_poly.type
_entity_poly.pdbx_seq_one_letter_code
_entity_poly.pdbx_strand_id
1 'polypeptide(L)'
;MRIDSISHQIVLLAGLVLLVFTYGCSATAEAQSQGLPVWIDNPSDQYSENQFLMAVGSSPTREGARTQAQSNLAQIFVSEVEVKESYVNEFQEITDSEEGTTIRENTNLITQSEVNSDQQMRNVEIKEMHQASDGTFYALAAMDRIETAQLYSGEIADNQDKINSLRKNAVQTNSRLDRLIYLKQALATARVNEMLINQRAILSGQAARGNVALPEIMQEYREAKKACTVRLLKDGEVPREVQSEITRKLQNEGFEVANNTGDPVIEMTISLMMEPVDLNRPKYEFIQWALQIEAQNKENGQWFSTYMAEGREGSMNEKYARQRAVQAVQKKLSSEFAGFINKELLSVE
;
A
#
# COMPACT_ATOMS: atom_id res chain seq x y z
N MET A 1 -73.91 3.06 77.83
CA MET A 1 -73.82 4.45 77.35
C MET A 1 -72.34 4.71 77.06
N ARG A 2 -71.91 4.96 75.86
CA ARG A 2 -70.59 5.10 75.18
C ARG A 2 -70.24 3.94 74.28
N ILE A 3 -70.91 3.81 73.15
CA ILE A 3 -70.48 2.93 72.07
C ILE A 3 -70.35 3.70 70.70
N ASP A 4 -70.68 5.00 70.66
CA ASP A 4 -70.80 5.76 69.41
C ASP A 4 -69.56 6.57 68.99
N SER A 5 -68.44 6.53 69.78
CA SER A 5 -67.24 7.33 69.46
C SER A 5 -66.14 6.56 68.70
N ILE A 6 -66.24 5.27 68.60
CA ILE A 6 -65.18 4.45 67.98
C ILE A 6 -65.44 4.22 66.47
N SER A 7 -66.66 4.23 66.04
CA SER A 7 -67.10 4.02 64.63
C SER A 7 -66.66 5.17 63.71
N HIS A 8 -66.65 6.42 64.16
CA HIS A 8 -66.37 7.62 63.35
C HIS A 8 -64.84 7.79 63.12
N GLN A 9 -63.99 7.32 64.06
CA GLN A 9 -62.55 7.40 63.86
C GLN A 9 -62.06 6.36 62.88
N ILE A 10 -62.66 5.18 62.82
CA ILE A 10 -62.31 4.11 61.91
C ILE A 10 -62.66 4.45 60.47
N VAL A 11 -63.83 5.15 60.24
CA VAL A 11 -64.25 5.58 58.94
C VAL A 11 -63.37 6.73 58.40
N LEU A 12 -62.91 7.64 59.28
CA LEU A 12 -61.99 8.73 58.88
C LEU A 12 -60.60 8.22 58.56
N LEU A 13 -60.11 7.21 59.29
CA LEU A 13 -58.81 6.58 58.99
C LEU A 13 -58.85 5.74 57.68
N ALA A 14 -59.94 5.04 57.42
CA ALA A 14 -60.13 4.29 56.16
C ALA A 14 -60.25 5.21 54.96
N GLY A 15 -60.85 6.39 55.08
CA GLY A 15 -60.96 7.42 54.03
C GLY A 15 -59.65 8.09 53.74
N LEU A 16 -58.80 8.30 54.75
CA LEU A 16 -57.47 8.91 54.56
C LEU A 16 -56.45 7.94 53.91
N VAL A 17 -56.51 6.64 54.20
CA VAL A 17 -55.70 5.61 53.58
C VAL A 17 -56.09 5.38 52.12
N LEU A 18 -57.33 5.49 51.75
CA LEU A 18 -57.80 5.37 50.36
C LEU A 18 -57.35 6.56 49.47
N LEU A 19 -57.23 7.77 50.05
CA LEU A 19 -56.79 8.99 49.34
C LEU A 19 -55.29 9.03 49.09
N VAL A 20 -54.44 8.30 49.85
CA VAL A 20 -53.04 8.23 49.64
C VAL A 20 -52.65 7.22 48.52
N PHE A 21 -53.55 6.24 48.25
CA PHE A 21 -53.29 5.26 47.16
C PHE A 21 -53.66 5.77 45.74
N THR A 22 -54.35 6.89 45.60
CA THR A 22 -54.74 7.44 44.30
C THR A 22 -53.74 8.48 43.75
N TYR A 23 -52.71 8.89 44.51
CA TYR A 23 -51.64 9.77 44.04
C TYR A 23 -50.33 9.02 43.67
N GLY A 24 -50.33 7.72 43.72
CA GLY A 24 -49.19 6.91 43.34
C GLY A 24 -49.42 6.22 42.00
N CYS A 25 -48.81 6.71 40.96
CA CYS A 25 -48.56 6.16 39.62
C CYS A 25 -49.30 6.87 38.50
N SER A 26 -48.89 8.08 38.21
CA SER A 26 -48.82 8.56 36.83
C SER A 26 -47.40 9.06 36.59
N ALA A 27 -46.42 8.15 36.82
CA ALA A 27 -45.19 8.21 36.05
C ALA A 27 -45.57 7.64 34.69
N THR A 28 -46.17 8.45 33.82
CA THR A 28 -46.05 8.29 32.41
C THR A 28 -44.55 8.35 32.16
N ALA A 29 -43.93 7.19 32.05
CA ALA A 29 -42.70 7.08 31.30
C ALA A 29 -43.07 7.56 29.89
N GLU A 30 -42.90 8.85 29.65
CA GLU A 30 -42.66 9.32 28.30
C GLU A 30 -41.47 8.50 27.84
N ALA A 31 -41.75 7.40 27.13
CA ALA A 31 -40.81 6.84 26.22
C ALA A 31 -40.57 7.98 25.21
N GLN A 32 -39.59 8.84 25.53
CA GLN A 32 -38.97 9.66 24.52
C GLN A 32 -38.61 8.68 23.44
N SER A 33 -39.31 8.73 22.31
CA SER A 33 -38.79 8.25 21.06
C SER A 33 -37.51 9.09 20.85
N GLN A 34 -36.41 8.61 21.42
CA GLN A 34 -35.11 9.19 21.14
C GLN A 34 -34.89 8.90 19.66
N GLY A 35 -35.21 9.91 18.83
CA GLY A 35 -34.79 9.93 17.45
C GLY A 35 -33.30 9.62 17.40
N LEU A 36 -32.84 9.07 16.31
CA LEU A 36 -31.41 8.84 16.12
C LEU A 36 -30.65 10.14 16.45
N PRO A 37 -29.45 10.05 17.10
CA PRO A 37 -28.58 11.21 17.32
C PRO A 37 -28.33 11.97 16.03
N VAL A 38 -28.32 13.31 16.10
CA VAL A 38 -28.17 14.20 14.94
C VAL A 38 -26.93 13.88 14.11
N TRP A 39 -25.84 13.48 14.75
CA TRP A 39 -24.59 13.15 14.07
C TRP A 39 -24.67 11.93 13.14
N ILE A 40 -25.71 11.09 13.25
CA ILE A 40 -25.89 9.91 12.38
C ILE A 40 -26.26 10.36 10.97
N ASP A 41 -27.19 11.31 10.84
CA ASP A 41 -27.66 11.82 9.57
C ASP A 41 -26.74 12.95 9.04
N ASN A 42 -26.29 13.82 9.95
CA ASN A 42 -25.43 14.95 9.60
C ASN A 42 -24.38 15.21 10.70
N PRO A 43 -23.17 14.61 10.62
CA PRO A 43 -22.10 14.85 11.58
C PRO A 43 -21.73 16.31 11.75
N SER A 44 -21.87 17.12 10.69
CA SER A 44 -21.50 18.54 10.66
C SER A 44 -22.34 19.42 11.58
N ASP A 45 -23.55 18.97 11.97
CA ASP A 45 -24.40 19.69 12.92
C ASP A 45 -23.84 19.65 14.35
N GLN A 46 -23.00 18.66 14.66
CA GLN A 46 -22.42 18.48 15.99
C GLN A 46 -20.89 18.79 16.01
N TYR A 47 -20.18 18.52 14.92
CA TYR A 47 -18.74 18.67 14.79
C TYR A 47 -18.38 19.52 13.59
N SER A 48 -17.44 20.44 13.73
CA SER A 48 -17.00 21.33 12.64
C SER A 48 -16.23 20.59 11.56
N GLU A 49 -16.66 20.65 10.30
CA GLU A 49 -15.94 20.11 9.14
C GLU A 49 -14.59 20.79 8.91
N ASN A 50 -14.42 22.05 9.37
CA ASN A 50 -13.13 22.72 9.31
C ASN A 50 -12.11 22.12 10.29
N GLN A 51 -12.59 21.47 11.35
CA GLN A 51 -11.75 20.82 12.35
C GLN A 51 -11.61 19.33 12.11
N PHE A 52 -12.69 18.65 11.68
CA PHE A 52 -12.70 17.20 11.54
C PHE A 52 -13.06 16.76 10.13
N LEU A 53 -12.36 15.73 9.65
CA LEU A 53 -12.83 14.88 8.57
C LEU A 53 -13.58 13.72 9.22
N MET A 54 -14.84 13.45 8.78
CA MET A 54 -15.75 12.55 9.49
C MET A 54 -16.47 11.61 8.56
N ALA A 55 -16.77 10.41 9.06
CA ALA A 55 -17.66 9.46 8.40
C ALA A 55 -18.45 8.62 9.40
N VAL A 56 -19.69 8.31 9.05
CA VAL A 56 -20.56 7.42 9.81
C VAL A 56 -20.51 6.03 9.20
N GLY A 57 -20.48 5.01 10.05
CA GLY A 57 -20.65 3.61 9.67
C GLY A 57 -21.76 2.97 10.47
N SER A 58 -22.44 1.97 9.89
CA SER A 58 -23.50 1.23 10.54
C SER A 58 -23.35 -0.27 10.33
N SER A 59 -23.72 -1.07 11.36
CA SER A 59 -23.63 -2.53 11.30
C SER A 59 -24.54 -3.17 12.34
N PRO A 60 -24.94 -4.45 12.16
CA PRO A 60 -25.60 -5.22 13.21
C PRO A 60 -24.71 -5.45 14.45
N THR A 61 -23.41 -5.22 14.36
CA THR A 61 -22.46 -5.39 15.46
C THR A 61 -21.71 -4.09 15.74
N ARG A 62 -21.36 -3.90 17.02
CA ARG A 62 -20.59 -2.73 17.46
C ARG A 62 -19.25 -2.58 16.75
N GLU A 63 -18.51 -3.68 16.62
CA GLU A 63 -17.20 -3.69 15.95
C GLU A 63 -17.34 -3.48 14.45
N GLY A 64 -18.38 -4.06 13.83
CA GLY A 64 -18.67 -3.83 12.42
C GLY A 64 -18.99 -2.36 12.11
N ALA A 65 -19.73 -1.66 12.99
CA ALA A 65 -20.02 -0.23 12.81
C ALA A 65 -18.72 0.61 12.89
N ARG A 66 -17.82 0.30 13.82
CA ARG A 66 -16.49 0.96 13.91
C ARG A 66 -15.67 0.77 12.65
N THR A 67 -15.52 -0.48 12.22
CA THR A 67 -14.76 -0.81 10.99
C THR A 67 -15.36 -0.12 9.77
N GLN A 68 -16.71 -0.11 9.65
CA GLN A 68 -17.37 0.54 8.53
C GLN A 68 -17.18 2.07 8.56
N ALA A 69 -17.26 2.71 9.73
CA ALA A 69 -17.00 4.15 9.87
C ALA A 69 -15.56 4.51 9.47
N GLN A 70 -14.57 3.73 9.93
CA GLN A 70 -13.18 3.91 9.56
C GLN A 70 -12.95 3.70 8.06
N SER A 71 -13.57 2.68 7.47
CA SER A 71 -13.48 2.41 6.03
C SER A 71 -14.09 3.53 5.19
N ASN A 72 -15.27 4.04 5.60
CA ASN A 72 -15.93 5.15 4.92
C ASN A 72 -15.08 6.44 4.99
N LEU A 73 -14.47 6.70 6.16
CA LEU A 73 -13.56 7.83 6.32
C LEU A 73 -12.33 7.71 5.42
N ALA A 74 -11.76 6.49 5.33
CA ALA A 74 -10.64 6.20 4.42
C ALA A 74 -11.01 6.46 2.96
N GLN A 75 -12.18 6.04 2.52
CA GLN A 75 -12.64 6.27 1.15
C GLN A 75 -12.79 7.76 0.84
N ILE A 76 -13.37 8.55 1.75
CA ILE A 76 -13.49 10.00 1.58
C ILE A 76 -12.09 10.62 1.43
N PHE A 77 -11.15 10.25 2.31
CA PHE A 77 -9.80 10.78 2.30
C PHE A 77 -9.05 10.44 1.01
N VAL A 78 -9.11 9.17 0.56
CA VAL A 78 -8.48 8.72 -0.68
C VAL A 78 -9.09 9.42 -1.90
N SER A 79 -10.42 9.55 -1.95
CA SER A 79 -11.11 10.24 -3.05
C SER A 79 -10.70 11.72 -3.15
N GLU A 80 -10.53 12.41 -2.02
CA GLU A 80 -10.04 13.80 -1.99
C GLU A 80 -8.58 13.89 -2.47
N VAL A 81 -7.73 12.87 -2.19
CA VAL A 81 -6.35 12.77 -2.70
C VAL A 81 -6.34 12.59 -4.20
N GLU A 82 -7.08 11.61 -4.73
CA GLU A 82 -7.11 11.29 -6.17
C GLU A 82 -7.61 12.47 -7.03
N VAL A 83 -8.64 13.18 -6.56
CA VAL A 83 -9.15 14.37 -7.26
C VAL A 83 -8.09 15.45 -7.33
N LYS A 84 -7.33 15.71 -6.24
CA LYS A 84 -6.25 16.73 -6.27
C LYS A 84 -5.06 16.31 -7.12
N GLU A 85 -4.68 15.02 -7.10
CA GLU A 85 -3.61 14.51 -7.96
C GLU A 85 -3.95 14.63 -9.45
N SER A 86 -5.20 14.38 -9.83
CA SER A 86 -5.63 14.54 -11.23
C SER A 86 -5.54 15.99 -11.70
N TYR A 87 -5.91 16.97 -10.89
CA TYR A 87 -5.76 18.40 -11.20
C TYR A 87 -4.29 18.83 -11.32
N VAL A 88 -3.41 18.33 -10.46
CA VAL A 88 -1.97 18.65 -10.52
C VAL A 88 -1.33 18.04 -11.76
N ASN A 89 -1.68 16.80 -12.10
CA ASN A 89 -1.19 16.10 -13.30
C ASN A 89 -1.69 16.77 -14.58
N GLU A 90 -2.95 17.20 -14.64
CA GLU A 90 -3.52 17.93 -15.78
C GLU A 90 -2.81 19.28 -16.00
N PHE A 91 -2.42 19.97 -14.94
CA PHE A 91 -1.66 21.23 -15.01
C PHE A 91 -0.20 21.02 -15.46
N GLN A 92 0.43 19.90 -15.11
CA GLN A 92 1.78 19.52 -15.55
C GLN A 92 1.78 19.03 -17.01
N GLU A 93 0.73 18.33 -17.48
CA GLU A 93 0.59 17.92 -18.87
C GLU A 93 0.54 19.10 -19.87
N ILE A 94 -0.01 20.23 -19.44
CA ILE A 94 -0.05 21.46 -20.27
C ILE A 94 1.34 22.10 -20.37
N THR A 95 2.22 21.85 -19.39
CA THR A 95 3.57 22.45 -19.34
C THR A 95 4.64 21.58 -20.00
N ASP A 96 4.46 20.24 -20.02
CA ASP A 96 5.47 19.26 -20.46
C ASP A 96 5.15 18.59 -21.81
N SER A 97 4.32 19.16 -22.65
CA SER A 97 3.81 18.55 -23.90
C SER A 97 4.86 18.24 -24.98
N GLU A 98 6.15 18.46 -24.76
CA GLU A 98 7.22 18.17 -25.74
C GLU A 98 8.06 16.90 -25.47
N GLU A 99 7.97 16.24 -24.27
CA GLU A 99 8.77 15.03 -23.97
C GLU A 99 8.01 13.84 -23.34
N GLY A 100 6.68 13.84 -23.38
CA GLY A 100 5.81 13.18 -22.39
C GLY A 100 5.45 11.71 -22.56
N THR A 101 5.91 10.93 -23.56
CA THR A 101 5.28 9.61 -23.82
C THR A 101 5.93 8.42 -23.09
N THR A 102 7.18 8.51 -22.68
CA THR A 102 7.92 7.38 -22.07
C THR A 102 7.84 7.32 -20.55
N ILE A 103 7.39 8.38 -19.91
CA ILE A 103 7.39 8.50 -18.42
C ILE A 103 6.17 7.81 -17.78
N ARG A 104 5.04 7.72 -18.48
CA ARG A 104 3.77 7.18 -17.95
C ARG A 104 3.78 5.67 -17.67
N GLU A 105 4.41 4.86 -18.49
CA GLU A 105 4.36 3.39 -18.34
C GLU A 105 5.15 2.87 -17.15
N ASN A 106 6.29 3.49 -16.82
CA ASN A 106 7.14 3.07 -15.71
C ASN A 106 6.68 3.58 -14.34
N THR A 107 5.95 4.69 -14.28
CA THR A 107 5.44 5.27 -13.03
C THR A 107 4.30 4.43 -12.45
N ASN A 108 3.40 3.91 -13.29
CA ASN A 108 2.25 3.11 -12.86
C ASN A 108 2.63 1.74 -12.26
N LEU A 109 3.71 1.10 -12.74
CA LEU A 109 4.11 -0.24 -12.26
C LEU A 109 4.71 -0.23 -10.85
N ILE A 110 5.38 0.84 -10.45
CA ILE A 110 6.00 0.93 -9.13
C ILE A 110 5.02 1.47 -8.09
N THR A 111 4.13 2.37 -8.47
CA THR A 111 3.12 2.97 -7.57
C THR A 111 2.07 1.95 -7.13
N GLN A 112 1.68 1.02 -8.00
CA GLN A 112 0.60 0.07 -7.71
C GLN A 112 1.02 -1.11 -6.82
N SER A 113 2.31 -1.44 -6.75
CA SER A 113 2.81 -2.60 -5.99
C SER A 113 3.28 -2.26 -4.56
N GLU A 114 3.68 -1.04 -4.28
CA GLU A 114 4.22 -0.62 -2.98
C GLU A 114 3.22 0.18 -2.11
N VAL A 115 2.18 0.74 -2.70
CA VAL A 115 1.18 1.57 -1.99
C VAL A 115 -0.02 0.77 -1.47
N ASN A 116 -0.16 -0.51 -1.87
CA ASN A 116 -1.41 -1.28 -1.66
C ASN A 116 -1.56 -1.98 -0.32
N SER A 117 -0.69 -1.85 0.67
CA SER A 117 -0.87 -2.72 1.82
C SER A 117 -0.99 -2.11 3.20
N ASP A 118 -0.77 -0.88 3.50
CA ASP A 118 -0.99 -0.40 4.89
C ASP A 118 -1.04 1.14 5.01
N GLN A 119 -1.88 1.79 4.21
CA GLN A 119 -2.31 3.14 4.58
C GLN A 119 -3.32 3.05 5.73
N GLN A 120 -2.84 2.64 6.90
CA GLN A 120 -3.57 2.93 8.12
C GLN A 120 -3.64 4.45 8.24
N MET A 121 -4.82 5.00 8.01
CA MET A 121 -5.08 6.39 8.33
C MET A 121 -4.67 6.64 9.77
N ARG A 122 -3.79 7.59 9.97
CA ARG A 122 -3.30 7.95 11.31
C ARG A 122 -4.28 8.89 11.98
N ASN A 123 -4.32 8.82 13.29
CA ASN A 123 -5.12 9.72 14.13
C ASN A 123 -6.63 9.67 13.86
N VAL A 124 -7.17 8.46 13.56
CA VAL A 124 -8.61 8.23 13.43
C VAL A 124 -9.16 7.74 14.75
N GLU A 125 -10.12 8.48 15.29
CA GLU A 125 -10.81 8.14 16.52
C GLU A 125 -12.29 7.84 16.26
N ILE A 126 -12.88 6.95 17.07
CA ILE A 126 -14.32 6.82 17.14
C ILE A 126 -14.83 7.83 18.17
N LYS A 127 -15.43 8.91 17.69
CA LYS A 127 -15.95 9.99 18.54
C LYS A 127 -17.26 9.61 19.21
N GLU A 128 -18.14 8.93 18.47
CA GLU A 128 -19.48 8.58 18.95
C GLU A 128 -19.84 7.15 18.60
N MET A 129 -20.70 6.57 19.43
CA MET A 129 -21.33 5.28 19.18
C MET A 129 -22.76 5.29 19.68
N HIS A 130 -23.69 4.75 18.90
CA HIS A 130 -25.09 4.63 19.25
C HIS A 130 -25.65 3.28 18.83
N GLN A 131 -26.57 2.73 19.65
CA GLN A 131 -27.35 1.56 19.27
C GLN A 131 -28.83 2.00 19.13
N ALA A 132 -29.34 1.85 17.93
CA ALA A 132 -30.74 2.14 17.64
C ALA A 132 -31.69 1.08 18.23
N SER A 133 -32.97 1.38 18.32
CA SER A 133 -34.02 0.50 18.89
C SER A 133 -34.23 -0.78 18.07
N ASP A 134 -33.85 -0.78 16.79
CA ASP A 134 -33.84 -1.95 15.88
C ASP A 134 -32.65 -2.86 16.07
N GLY A 135 -31.70 -2.51 16.96
CA GLY A 135 -30.48 -3.24 17.23
C GLY A 135 -29.29 -2.85 16.37
N THR A 136 -29.44 -1.95 15.40
CA THR A 136 -28.36 -1.44 14.55
C THR A 136 -27.39 -0.58 15.37
N PHE A 137 -26.10 -0.81 15.24
CA PHE A 137 -25.04 0.03 15.79
C PHE A 137 -24.58 1.05 14.75
N TYR A 138 -24.37 2.27 15.21
CA TYR A 138 -23.80 3.39 14.47
C TYR A 138 -22.50 3.83 15.15
N ALA A 139 -21.51 4.19 14.36
CA ALA A 139 -20.25 4.76 14.83
C ALA A 139 -19.89 5.99 14.00
N LEU A 140 -19.33 7.01 14.63
CA LEU A 140 -18.76 8.19 14.00
C LEU A 140 -17.24 8.08 14.11
N ALA A 141 -16.55 7.88 12.99
CA ALA A 141 -15.11 8.02 12.87
C ALA A 141 -14.77 9.47 12.52
N ALA A 142 -13.76 10.00 13.17
CA ALA A 142 -13.28 11.36 12.92
C ALA A 142 -11.74 11.42 12.96
N MET A 143 -11.18 12.30 12.13
CA MET A 143 -9.76 12.66 12.08
C MET A 143 -9.64 14.16 12.31
N ASP A 144 -8.88 14.59 13.31
CA ASP A 144 -8.59 16.02 13.52
C ASP A 144 -7.64 16.51 12.41
N ARG A 145 -8.10 17.48 11.63
CA ARG A 145 -7.38 17.99 10.45
C ARG A 145 -6.07 18.67 10.83
N ILE A 146 -6.08 19.46 11.91
CA ILE A 146 -4.91 20.25 12.33
C ILE A 146 -3.85 19.35 12.93
N GLU A 147 -4.24 18.49 13.86
CA GLU A 147 -3.34 17.57 14.54
C GLU A 147 -2.71 16.59 13.56
N THR A 148 -3.51 15.99 12.67
CA THR A 148 -3.02 15.07 11.66
C THR A 148 -2.11 15.76 10.64
N ALA A 149 -2.42 17.00 10.22
CA ALA A 149 -1.55 17.77 9.34
C ALA A 149 -0.19 18.11 10.01
N GLN A 150 -0.17 18.29 11.32
CA GLN A 150 1.08 18.47 12.08
C GLN A 150 1.91 17.19 12.14
N LEU A 151 1.28 16.03 12.38
CA LEU A 151 1.95 14.72 12.34
C LEU A 151 2.59 14.48 10.96
N TYR A 152 1.85 14.70 9.88
CA TYR A 152 2.40 14.57 8.53
C TYR A 152 3.52 15.57 8.24
N SER A 153 3.46 16.79 8.81
CA SER A 153 4.55 17.77 8.65
C SER A 153 5.86 17.31 9.29
N GLY A 154 5.78 16.64 10.45
CA GLY A 154 6.94 16.00 11.08
C GLY A 154 7.54 14.90 10.21
N GLU A 155 6.70 13.97 9.73
CA GLU A 155 7.17 12.89 8.87
C GLU A 155 7.75 13.36 7.54
N ILE A 156 7.16 14.39 6.93
CA ILE A 156 7.68 15.04 5.73
C ILE A 156 9.08 15.59 5.97
N ALA A 157 9.32 16.21 7.12
CA ALA A 157 10.64 16.73 7.48
C ALA A 157 11.66 15.59 7.67
N ASP A 158 11.32 14.54 8.42
CA ASP A 158 12.17 13.38 8.65
C ASP A 158 12.52 12.68 7.33
N ASN A 159 11.54 12.50 6.46
CA ASN A 159 11.76 11.94 5.14
C ASN A 159 12.66 12.82 4.27
N GLN A 160 12.53 14.15 4.36
CA GLN A 160 13.40 15.06 3.62
C GLN A 160 14.86 14.96 4.08
N ASP A 161 15.10 14.84 5.39
CA ASP A 161 16.44 14.64 5.93
C ASP A 161 17.02 13.29 5.50
N LYS A 162 16.21 12.23 5.48
CA LYS A 162 16.60 10.92 4.98
C LYS A 162 16.96 10.97 3.49
N ILE A 163 16.16 11.63 2.65
CA ILE A 163 16.43 11.81 1.22
C ILE A 163 17.76 12.53 1.02
N ASN A 164 17.99 13.64 1.75
CA ASN A 164 19.22 14.41 1.66
C ASN A 164 20.44 13.58 2.06
N SER A 165 20.33 12.79 3.12
CA SER A 165 21.38 11.88 3.57
C SER A 165 21.71 10.79 2.52
N LEU A 166 20.69 10.16 1.93
CA LEU A 166 20.84 9.13 0.90
C LEU A 166 21.48 9.71 -0.37
N ARG A 167 21.05 10.89 -0.83
CA ARG A 167 21.68 11.56 -2.00
C ARG A 167 23.13 11.93 -1.71
N LYS A 168 23.43 12.39 -0.49
CA LYS A 168 24.82 12.66 -0.08
C LYS A 168 25.68 11.40 -0.12
N ASN A 169 25.18 10.28 0.41
CA ASN A 169 25.89 9.01 0.38
C ASN A 169 26.11 8.53 -1.06
N ALA A 170 25.11 8.69 -1.95
CA ALA A 170 25.22 8.38 -3.37
C ALA A 170 26.31 9.18 -4.10
N VAL A 171 26.59 10.42 -3.66
CA VAL A 171 27.67 11.25 -4.21
C VAL A 171 29.04 10.86 -3.63
N GLN A 172 29.08 10.42 -2.36
CA GLN A 172 30.32 10.14 -1.65
C GLN A 172 30.87 8.73 -1.90
N THR A 173 30.01 7.78 -2.28
CA THR A 173 30.47 6.42 -2.58
C THR A 173 31.24 6.35 -3.90
N ASN A 174 32.29 5.50 -3.93
CA ASN A 174 33.01 5.16 -5.15
C ASN A 174 32.39 3.95 -5.87
N SER A 175 31.47 3.22 -5.23
CA SER A 175 30.77 2.07 -5.82
C SER A 175 29.57 2.54 -6.63
N ARG A 176 29.54 2.14 -7.91
CA ARG A 176 28.40 2.44 -8.81
C ARG A 176 27.13 1.70 -8.38
N LEU A 177 27.29 0.47 -7.84
CA LEU A 177 26.16 -0.30 -7.31
C LEU A 177 25.57 0.36 -6.04
N ASP A 178 26.41 0.76 -5.08
CA ASP A 178 25.95 1.44 -3.86
C ASP A 178 25.25 2.77 -4.19
N ARG A 179 25.82 3.53 -5.15
CA ARG A 179 25.19 4.75 -5.64
C ARG A 179 23.78 4.50 -6.15
N LEU A 180 23.59 3.44 -6.97
CA LEU A 180 22.28 3.05 -7.48
C LEU A 180 21.32 2.69 -6.35
N ILE A 181 21.79 1.92 -5.36
CA ILE A 181 21.02 1.51 -4.20
C ILE A 181 20.56 2.73 -3.37
N TYR A 182 21.48 3.64 -3.03
CA TYR A 182 21.15 4.87 -2.30
C TYR A 182 20.11 5.72 -3.04
N LEU A 183 20.25 5.88 -4.36
CA LEU A 183 19.32 6.64 -5.17
C LEU A 183 17.96 5.96 -5.31
N LYS A 184 17.92 4.62 -5.35
CA LYS A 184 16.66 3.86 -5.28
C LYS A 184 15.91 4.12 -3.97
N GLN A 185 16.63 4.09 -2.85
CA GLN A 185 16.04 4.38 -1.53
C GLN A 185 15.57 5.83 -1.41
N ALA A 186 16.39 6.78 -1.92
CA ALA A 186 15.99 8.19 -1.96
C ALA A 186 14.73 8.41 -2.78
N LEU A 187 14.62 7.75 -3.94
CA LEU A 187 13.44 7.83 -4.80
C LEU A 187 12.20 7.24 -4.14
N ALA A 188 12.31 6.07 -3.50
CA ALA A 188 11.21 5.45 -2.77
C ALA A 188 10.73 6.35 -1.62
N THR A 189 11.66 6.91 -0.82
CA THR A 189 11.34 7.84 0.26
C THR A 189 10.71 9.14 -0.27
N ALA A 190 11.19 9.67 -1.41
CA ALA A 190 10.64 10.88 -2.03
C ALA A 190 9.20 10.68 -2.51
N ARG A 191 8.85 9.51 -3.04
CA ARG A 191 7.48 9.17 -3.43
C ARG A 191 6.53 9.11 -2.24
N VAL A 192 6.96 8.46 -1.14
CA VAL A 192 6.18 8.46 0.11
C VAL A 192 6.00 9.89 0.61
N ASN A 193 7.04 10.72 0.52
CA ASN A 193 6.99 12.12 0.94
C ASN A 193 6.02 12.95 0.11
N GLU A 194 5.98 12.75 -1.21
CA GLU A 194 5.02 13.38 -2.12
C GLU A 194 3.58 13.04 -1.74
N MET A 195 3.31 11.77 -1.45
CA MET A 195 2.00 11.32 -0.98
C MET A 195 1.60 12.01 0.34
N LEU A 196 2.50 12.09 1.33
CA LEU A 196 2.25 12.77 2.60
C LEU A 196 1.99 14.27 2.41
N ILE A 197 2.70 14.92 1.49
CA ILE A 197 2.49 16.32 1.13
C ILE A 197 1.07 16.53 0.58
N ASN A 198 0.61 15.66 -0.31
CA ASN A 198 -0.74 15.71 -0.88
C ASN A 198 -1.80 15.48 0.20
N GLN A 199 -1.63 14.48 1.06
CA GLN A 199 -2.52 14.20 2.18
C GLN A 199 -2.59 15.39 3.17
N ARG A 200 -1.44 15.98 3.54
CA ARG A 200 -1.39 17.16 4.39
C ARG A 200 -2.11 18.36 3.75
N ALA A 201 -1.98 18.54 2.45
CA ALA A 201 -2.63 19.62 1.72
C ALA A 201 -4.16 19.55 1.79
N ILE A 202 -4.72 18.33 1.75
CA ILE A 202 -6.16 18.08 1.93
C ILE A 202 -6.59 18.48 3.34
N LEU A 203 -5.87 18.02 4.36
CA LEU A 203 -6.20 18.28 5.75
C LEU A 203 -6.13 19.78 6.09
N SER A 204 -5.12 20.48 5.58
CA SER A 204 -4.90 21.91 5.85
C SER A 204 -5.72 22.84 4.95
N GLY A 205 -6.39 22.33 3.91
CA GLY A 205 -7.04 23.16 2.89
C GLY A 205 -6.09 24.00 2.04
N GLN A 206 -4.77 23.81 2.19
CA GLN A 206 -3.75 24.55 1.45
C GLN A 206 -3.40 23.81 0.15
N ALA A 207 -2.94 24.55 -0.87
CA ALA A 207 -2.41 23.91 -2.07
C ALA A 207 -1.16 23.09 -1.72
N ALA A 208 -1.09 21.85 -2.23
CA ALA A 208 0.13 21.07 -2.15
C ALA A 208 1.25 21.83 -2.89
N ARG A 209 2.31 22.16 -2.18
CA ARG A 209 3.56 22.57 -2.82
C ARG A 209 4.40 21.32 -2.91
N GLY A 210 4.50 20.75 -4.14
CA GLY A 210 5.18 19.50 -4.40
C GLY A 210 6.63 19.51 -3.91
N ASN A 211 7.17 18.34 -3.67
CA ASN A 211 8.59 18.18 -3.39
C ASN A 211 9.38 18.39 -4.70
N VAL A 212 10.01 19.53 -4.84
CA VAL A 212 10.76 19.94 -6.03
C VAL A 212 11.87 18.95 -6.41
N ALA A 213 12.30 18.08 -5.49
CA ALA A 213 13.40 17.14 -5.71
C ALA A 213 13.01 15.82 -6.40
N LEU A 214 11.74 15.45 -6.51
CA LEU A 214 11.34 14.14 -7.06
C LEU A 214 11.81 13.93 -8.52
N PRO A 215 11.60 14.87 -9.46
CA PRO A 215 12.10 14.73 -10.84
C PRO A 215 13.62 14.62 -10.92
N GLU A 216 14.35 15.40 -10.11
CA GLU A 216 15.81 15.33 -10.03
C GLU A 216 16.30 13.97 -9.56
N ILE A 217 15.71 13.44 -8.49
CA ILE A 217 16.06 12.12 -7.93
C ILE A 217 15.75 11.02 -8.96
N MET A 218 14.64 11.13 -9.67
CA MET A 218 14.29 10.20 -10.76
C MET A 218 15.34 10.21 -11.87
N GLN A 219 15.85 11.37 -12.24
CA GLN A 219 16.91 11.48 -13.24
C GLN A 219 18.22 10.91 -12.72
N GLU A 220 18.64 11.30 -11.51
CA GLU A 220 19.86 10.75 -10.87
C GLU A 220 19.83 9.21 -10.79
N TYR A 221 18.67 8.64 -10.41
CA TYR A 221 18.47 7.19 -10.37
C TYR A 221 18.58 6.55 -11.76
N ARG A 222 17.96 7.13 -12.81
CA ARG A 222 18.08 6.62 -14.18
C ARG A 222 19.52 6.64 -14.68
N GLU A 223 20.24 7.73 -14.41
CA GLU A 223 21.66 7.85 -14.80
C GLU A 223 22.53 6.83 -14.07
N ALA A 224 22.33 6.64 -12.76
CA ALA A 224 23.02 5.63 -11.97
C ALA A 224 22.71 4.22 -12.47
N LYS A 225 21.46 3.94 -12.86
CA LYS A 225 21.05 2.64 -13.41
C LYS A 225 21.73 2.35 -14.75
N LYS A 226 21.83 3.33 -15.64
CA LYS A 226 22.60 3.20 -16.90
C LYS A 226 24.09 2.99 -16.67
N ALA A 227 24.66 3.63 -15.64
CA ALA A 227 26.07 3.45 -15.29
C ALA A 227 26.37 2.08 -14.65
N CYS A 228 25.35 1.39 -14.10
CA CYS A 228 25.44 0.02 -13.61
C CYS A 228 25.30 -0.99 -14.74
N THR A 229 26.38 -1.21 -15.50
CA THR A 229 26.41 -2.17 -16.59
C THR A 229 26.37 -3.61 -16.08
N VAL A 230 25.57 -4.46 -16.75
CA VAL A 230 25.40 -5.88 -16.41
C VAL A 230 26.04 -6.74 -17.48
N ARG A 231 26.89 -7.70 -17.07
CA ARG A 231 27.41 -8.75 -17.95
C ARG A 231 26.70 -10.06 -17.66
N LEU A 232 26.33 -10.80 -18.72
CA LEU A 232 25.76 -12.13 -18.61
C LEU A 232 26.79 -13.17 -18.95
N LEU A 233 27.07 -14.08 -18.02
CA LEU A 233 27.86 -15.27 -18.21
C LEU A 233 27.01 -16.51 -18.27
N LYS A 234 27.45 -17.55 -18.94
CA LYS A 234 26.80 -18.87 -18.98
C LYS A 234 27.64 -19.86 -18.23
N ASP A 235 27.01 -20.60 -17.36
CA ASP A 235 27.56 -21.81 -16.79
C ASP A 235 26.84 -23.00 -17.42
N GLY A 236 27.58 -23.71 -18.30
CA GLY A 236 27.03 -24.81 -19.10
C GLY A 236 26.22 -24.37 -20.34
N GLU A 237 25.30 -25.25 -20.77
CA GLU A 237 24.47 -25.04 -21.95
C GLU A 237 23.23 -24.23 -21.64
N VAL A 238 23.27 -22.94 -21.94
CA VAL A 238 22.09 -22.05 -21.81
C VAL A 238 21.58 -21.71 -23.20
N PRO A 239 20.29 -22.03 -23.51
CA PRO A 239 19.66 -21.69 -24.80
C PRO A 239 19.70 -20.17 -25.03
N ARG A 240 19.88 -19.78 -26.31
CA ARG A 240 19.91 -18.36 -26.70
C ARG A 240 18.62 -17.62 -26.34
N GLU A 241 17.51 -18.30 -26.43
CA GLU A 241 16.17 -17.79 -26.13
C GLU A 241 16.07 -17.34 -24.66
N VAL A 242 16.64 -18.12 -23.74
CA VAL A 242 16.67 -17.81 -22.29
C VAL A 242 17.56 -16.59 -22.04
N GLN A 243 18.77 -16.57 -22.62
CA GLN A 243 19.67 -15.42 -22.49
C GLN A 243 19.06 -14.14 -23.07
N SER A 244 18.41 -14.25 -24.24
CA SER A 244 17.77 -13.10 -24.88
C SER A 244 16.63 -12.54 -24.04
N GLU A 245 15.85 -13.39 -23.37
CA GLU A 245 14.77 -12.96 -22.48
C GLU A 245 15.30 -12.23 -21.24
N ILE A 246 16.38 -12.72 -20.62
CA ILE A 246 17.05 -12.05 -19.49
C ILE A 246 17.59 -10.69 -19.94
N THR A 247 18.28 -10.64 -21.10
CA THR A 247 18.80 -9.40 -21.67
C THR A 247 17.69 -8.38 -21.88
N ARG A 248 16.59 -8.82 -22.51
CA ARG A 248 15.43 -7.95 -22.79
C ARG A 248 14.81 -7.40 -21.49
N LYS A 249 14.69 -8.23 -20.46
CA LYS A 249 14.14 -7.80 -19.17
C LYS A 249 15.05 -6.78 -18.48
N LEU A 250 16.35 -7.00 -18.45
CA LEU A 250 17.31 -6.03 -17.90
C LEU A 250 17.27 -4.69 -18.63
N GLN A 251 17.21 -4.72 -19.97
CA GLN A 251 17.10 -3.51 -20.78
C GLN A 251 15.77 -2.77 -20.56
N ASN A 252 14.65 -3.49 -20.46
CA ASN A 252 13.37 -2.89 -20.15
C ASN A 252 13.35 -2.24 -18.76
N GLU A 253 14.10 -2.80 -17.81
CA GLU A 253 14.29 -2.19 -16.50
C GLU A 253 15.34 -1.05 -16.50
N GLY A 254 15.93 -0.71 -17.66
CA GLY A 254 16.84 0.42 -17.84
C GLY A 254 18.31 0.12 -17.52
N PHE A 255 18.70 -1.15 -17.40
CA PHE A 255 20.10 -1.54 -17.30
C PHE A 255 20.76 -1.62 -18.67
N GLU A 256 22.03 -1.23 -18.74
CA GLU A 256 22.86 -1.49 -19.91
C GLU A 256 23.49 -2.88 -19.78
N VAL A 257 23.26 -3.74 -20.78
CA VAL A 257 23.87 -5.08 -20.85
C VAL A 257 25.14 -4.99 -21.67
N ALA A 258 26.30 -5.15 -21.00
CA ALA A 258 27.59 -5.03 -21.61
C ALA A 258 27.88 -6.21 -22.53
N ASN A 259 28.40 -5.92 -23.71
CA ASN A 259 29.10 -6.89 -24.54
C ASN A 259 30.46 -7.23 -23.90
N ASN A 260 31.11 -8.31 -24.33
CA ASN A 260 32.32 -8.91 -23.73
C ASN A 260 33.54 -7.98 -23.48
N THR A 261 33.49 -6.70 -23.87
CA THR A 261 34.64 -5.77 -23.84
C THR A 261 34.54 -4.66 -22.79
N GLY A 262 33.41 -4.54 -22.05
CA GLY A 262 33.24 -3.50 -21.03
C GLY A 262 33.65 -3.97 -19.63
N ASP A 263 33.84 -3.02 -18.69
CA ASP A 263 34.04 -3.29 -17.27
C ASP A 263 32.67 -3.29 -16.57
N PRO A 264 32.05 -4.47 -16.32
CA PRO A 264 30.72 -4.54 -15.75
C PRO A 264 30.74 -4.19 -14.25
N VAL A 265 29.64 -3.60 -13.76
CA VAL A 265 29.39 -3.43 -12.32
C VAL A 265 28.80 -4.69 -11.74
N ILE A 266 27.88 -5.29 -12.48
CA ILE A 266 27.17 -6.51 -12.09
C ILE A 266 27.51 -7.62 -13.09
N GLU A 267 27.91 -8.78 -12.60
CA GLU A 267 28.06 -9.97 -13.40
C GLU A 267 27.00 -10.99 -12.98
N MET A 268 26.19 -11.44 -13.93
CA MET A 268 25.15 -12.44 -13.70
C MET A 268 25.55 -13.75 -14.37
N THR A 269 25.74 -14.78 -13.58
CA THR A 269 26.02 -16.15 -14.07
C THR A 269 24.70 -16.91 -14.19
N ILE A 270 24.42 -17.38 -15.40
CA ILE A 270 23.18 -18.12 -15.73
C ILE A 270 23.53 -19.61 -15.81
N SER A 271 22.89 -20.43 -15.00
CA SER A 271 22.95 -21.88 -15.04
C SER A 271 21.55 -22.46 -15.30
N LEU A 272 21.44 -23.35 -16.30
CA LEU A 272 20.19 -24.02 -16.62
C LEU A 272 20.41 -25.53 -16.73
N MET A 273 19.91 -26.26 -15.75
CA MET A 273 19.89 -27.73 -15.76
C MET A 273 18.60 -28.23 -16.41
N MET A 274 18.70 -29.20 -17.30
CA MET A 274 17.56 -29.89 -17.93
C MET A 274 17.83 -31.39 -17.99
N GLU A 275 17.14 -32.17 -17.17
CA GLU A 275 17.34 -33.60 -17.03
C GLU A 275 16.08 -34.40 -17.35
N PRO A 276 16.18 -35.55 -18.06
CA PRO A 276 15.09 -36.47 -18.22
C PRO A 276 14.65 -37.08 -16.88
N VAL A 277 13.34 -37.17 -16.67
CA VAL A 277 12.77 -37.77 -15.46
C VAL A 277 11.72 -38.81 -15.86
N ASP A 278 11.84 -40.05 -15.37
CA ASP A 278 10.85 -41.08 -15.58
C ASP A 278 9.72 -41.01 -14.55
N LEU A 279 8.50 -40.75 -15.01
CA LEU A 279 7.30 -40.71 -14.19
C LEU A 279 6.40 -41.91 -14.36
N ASN A 280 6.91 -43.03 -14.94
CA ASN A 280 6.16 -44.24 -15.24
C ASN A 280 4.93 -43.99 -16.15
N ARG A 281 5.06 -43.09 -17.14
CA ARG A 281 4.04 -42.78 -18.14
C ARG A 281 4.55 -43.15 -19.54
N PRO A 282 4.29 -44.40 -20.04
CA PRO A 282 4.95 -45.03 -21.19
C PRO A 282 4.85 -44.25 -22.52
N LYS A 283 3.98 -43.24 -22.63
CA LYS A 283 3.77 -42.47 -23.87
C LYS A 283 4.34 -41.05 -23.80
N TYR A 284 4.97 -40.68 -22.69
CA TYR A 284 5.45 -39.30 -22.45
C TYR A 284 6.84 -39.34 -21.89
N GLU A 285 7.69 -38.45 -22.42
CA GLU A 285 9.00 -38.10 -21.89
C GLU A 285 8.88 -36.80 -21.10
N PHE A 286 9.51 -36.72 -19.94
CA PHE A 286 9.46 -35.55 -19.08
C PHE A 286 10.87 -35.02 -18.90
N ILE A 287 10.98 -33.66 -18.91
CA ILE A 287 12.20 -32.93 -18.59
C ILE A 287 11.93 -32.11 -17.32
N GLN A 288 12.71 -32.35 -16.30
CA GLN A 288 12.84 -31.45 -15.15
C GLN A 288 13.88 -30.40 -15.48
N TRP A 289 13.59 -29.15 -15.16
CA TRP A 289 14.50 -28.05 -15.38
C TRP A 289 14.65 -27.20 -14.12
N ALA A 290 15.84 -26.65 -13.90
CA ALA A 290 16.15 -25.69 -12.86
C ALA A 290 17.02 -24.57 -13.44
N LEU A 291 16.54 -23.34 -13.33
CA LEU A 291 17.24 -22.12 -13.70
C LEU A 291 17.77 -21.44 -12.45
N GLN A 292 19.05 -21.09 -12.46
CA GLN A 292 19.70 -20.28 -11.44
C GLN A 292 20.40 -19.09 -12.12
N ILE A 293 20.23 -17.88 -11.55
CA ILE A 293 20.94 -16.68 -11.98
C ILE A 293 21.54 -16.04 -10.74
N GLU A 294 22.85 -16.06 -10.64
CA GLU A 294 23.61 -15.50 -9.53
C GLU A 294 24.21 -14.15 -9.92
N ALA A 295 24.03 -13.13 -9.08
CA ALA A 295 24.55 -11.79 -9.31
C ALA A 295 25.72 -11.48 -8.39
N GLN A 296 26.85 -11.06 -8.99
CA GLN A 296 28.08 -10.66 -8.31
C GLN A 296 28.38 -9.19 -8.57
N ASN A 297 28.68 -8.44 -7.52
CA ASN A 297 29.25 -7.11 -7.63
C ASN A 297 30.72 -7.20 -8.02
N LYS A 298 31.09 -6.73 -9.20
CA LYS A 298 32.47 -6.81 -9.71
C LYS A 298 33.42 -5.81 -9.08
N GLU A 299 32.90 -4.76 -8.42
CA GLU A 299 33.72 -3.76 -7.74
C GLU A 299 34.36 -4.30 -6.46
N ASN A 300 33.69 -5.25 -5.79
CA ASN A 300 34.18 -5.86 -4.54
C ASN A 300 34.23 -7.40 -4.55
N GLY A 301 33.72 -8.05 -5.60
CA GLY A 301 33.71 -9.51 -5.76
C GLY A 301 32.62 -10.24 -4.94
N GLN A 302 31.75 -9.52 -4.26
CA GLN A 302 30.68 -10.13 -3.42
C GLN A 302 29.51 -10.62 -4.26
N TRP A 303 29.03 -11.83 -3.96
CA TRP A 303 27.74 -12.33 -4.41
C TRP A 303 26.64 -11.70 -3.56
N PHE A 304 25.61 -11.15 -4.17
CA PHE A 304 24.62 -10.38 -3.42
C PHE A 304 23.18 -10.75 -3.72
N SER A 305 22.90 -11.51 -4.80
CA SER A 305 21.52 -11.91 -5.11
C SER A 305 21.48 -13.15 -5.98
N THR A 306 20.43 -13.99 -5.83
CA THR A 306 20.21 -15.19 -6.61
C THR A 306 18.75 -15.33 -7.00
N TYR A 307 18.46 -15.47 -8.30
CA TYR A 307 17.16 -15.86 -8.82
C TYR A 307 17.13 -17.36 -9.07
N MET A 308 16.08 -18.03 -8.60
CA MET A 308 15.86 -19.45 -8.85
C MET A 308 14.45 -19.70 -9.37
N ALA A 309 14.34 -20.58 -10.37
CA ALA A 309 13.07 -21.08 -10.86
C ALA A 309 13.22 -22.52 -11.30
N GLU A 310 12.23 -23.33 -11.07
CA GLU A 310 12.23 -24.75 -11.46
C GLU A 310 10.88 -25.17 -12.03
N GLY A 311 10.87 -26.28 -12.71
CA GLY A 311 9.66 -26.84 -13.27
C GLY A 311 9.89 -28.17 -13.99
N ARG A 312 8.83 -28.66 -14.59
CA ARG A 312 8.84 -29.92 -15.32
C ARG A 312 7.85 -29.85 -16.48
N GLU A 313 8.33 -30.30 -17.64
CA GLU A 313 7.55 -30.32 -18.87
C GLU A 313 7.54 -31.71 -19.49
N GLY A 314 6.43 -32.09 -20.08
CA GLY A 314 6.24 -33.39 -20.73
C GLY A 314 5.79 -33.27 -22.17
N SER A 315 6.25 -34.22 -23.00
CA SER A 315 5.81 -34.38 -24.39
C SER A 315 5.91 -35.83 -24.86
N MET A 316 5.49 -36.11 -26.10
CA MET A 316 5.56 -37.46 -26.69
C MET A 316 7.00 -37.93 -26.98
N ASN A 317 7.96 -37.03 -27.00
CA ASN A 317 9.40 -37.33 -27.11
C ASN A 317 10.24 -36.32 -26.40
N GLU A 318 11.46 -36.66 -26.06
CA GLU A 318 12.40 -35.84 -25.31
C GLU A 318 12.68 -34.47 -25.98
N LYS A 319 12.85 -34.45 -27.30
CA LYS A 319 13.14 -33.20 -28.04
C LYS A 319 12.05 -32.16 -27.83
N TYR A 320 10.79 -32.55 -27.95
CA TYR A 320 9.67 -31.63 -27.73
C TYR A 320 9.46 -31.31 -26.24
N ALA A 321 9.80 -32.25 -25.33
CA ALA A 321 9.78 -31.98 -23.90
C ALA A 321 10.82 -30.91 -23.53
N ARG A 322 12.04 -30.98 -24.09
CA ARG A 322 13.08 -29.95 -23.91
C ARG A 322 12.66 -28.58 -24.49
N GLN A 323 12.03 -28.57 -25.66
CA GLN A 323 11.50 -27.30 -26.23
C GLN A 323 10.43 -26.67 -25.33
N ARG A 324 9.53 -27.47 -24.76
CA ARG A 324 8.54 -26.99 -23.78
C ARG A 324 9.19 -26.48 -22.50
N ALA A 325 10.24 -27.14 -22.02
CA ALA A 325 11.00 -26.69 -20.86
C ALA A 325 11.62 -25.30 -21.11
N VAL A 326 12.23 -25.05 -22.27
CA VAL A 326 12.75 -23.72 -22.64
C VAL A 326 11.64 -22.68 -22.69
N GLN A 327 10.47 -23.01 -23.25
CA GLN A 327 9.31 -22.09 -23.26
C GLN A 327 8.78 -21.80 -21.87
N ALA A 328 8.75 -22.81 -20.98
CA ALA A 328 8.36 -22.62 -19.59
C ALA A 328 9.32 -21.72 -18.83
N VAL A 329 10.65 -21.89 -19.04
CA VAL A 329 11.67 -20.99 -18.50
C VAL A 329 11.46 -19.56 -18.97
N GLN A 330 11.25 -19.33 -20.28
CA GLN A 330 10.96 -18.00 -20.82
C GLN A 330 9.71 -17.38 -20.19
N LYS A 331 8.64 -18.17 -20.05
CA LYS A 331 7.41 -17.71 -19.42
C LYS A 331 7.63 -17.28 -17.96
N LYS A 332 8.40 -18.07 -17.20
CA LYS A 332 8.78 -17.73 -15.82
C LYS A 332 9.58 -16.43 -15.75
N LEU A 333 10.63 -16.30 -16.55
CA LEU A 333 11.41 -15.07 -16.66
C LEU A 333 10.53 -13.87 -17.05
N SER A 334 9.61 -14.08 -17.99
CA SER A 334 8.71 -13.01 -18.44
C SER A 334 7.79 -12.49 -17.33
N SER A 335 7.32 -13.36 -16.43
CA SER A 335 6.38 -13.01 -15.37
C SER A 335 7.04 -12.58 -14.05
N GLU A 336 8.21 -13.11 -13.71
CA GLU A 336 8.78 -12.99 -12.35
C GLU A 336 10.09 -12.22 -12.29
N PHE A 337 10.91 -12.25 -13.37
CA PHE A 337 12.28 -11.72 -13.33
C PHE A 337 12.35 -10.19 -13.15
N ALA A 338 11.36 -9.44 -13.66
CA ALA A 338 11.28 -8.01 -13.41
C ALA A 338 11.05 -7.71 -11.91
N GLY A 339 10.21 -8.51 -11.24
CA GLY A 339 10.01 -8.43 -9.79
C GLY A 339 11.29 -8.69 -9.01
N PHE A 340 12.07 -9.71 -9.41
CA PHE A 340 13.38 -10.00 -8.83
C PHE A 340 14.35 -8.81 -8.99
N ILE A 341 14.48 -8.25 -10.20
CA ILE A 341 15.36 -7.09 -10.43
C ILE A 341 14.99 -5.92 -9.51
N ASN A 342 13.71 -5.63 -9.38
CA ASN A 342 13.24 -4.45 -8.65
C ASN A 342 13.22 -4.64 -7.13
N LYS A 343 12.95 -5.85 -6.63
CA LYS A 343 12.79 -6.10 -5.19
C LYS A 343 14.02 -6.69 -4.54
N GLU A 344 14.69 -7.63 -5.21
CA GLU A 344 15.74 -8.44 -4.61
C GLU A 344 17.15 -8.03 -5.07
N LEU A 345 17.35 -7.80 -6.38
CA LEU A 345 18.66 -7.44 -6.91
C LEU A 345 19.18 -6.10 -6.35
N LEU A 346 18.28 -5.16 -6.09
CA LEU A 346 18.60 -3.84 -5.56
C LEU A 346 18.09 -3.65 -4.11
N SER A 347 17.86 -4.73 -3.37
CA SER A 347 17.60 -4.66 -1.94
C SER A 347 18.91 -4.48 -1.18
N VAL A 348 18.86 -3.76 -0.07
CA VAL A 348 19.94 -3.69 0.93
C VAL A 348 19.60 -4.73 1.99
N GLU A 349 20.54 -5.61 2.30
CA GLU A 349 20.48 -6.37 3.54
C GLU A 349 20.65 -5.48 4.76
#